data_80a5419151877452fae5a227cd149a9d
#
_entry.id   80a5419151877452fae5a227cd149a9d
#
_cell.length_a   1.000
_cell.length_b   1.000
_cell.length_c   1.000
_cell.angle_alpha   90.00
_cell.angle_beta   90.00
_cell.angle_gamma   90.00
#
_symmetry.space_group_name_H-M   'P 1'
#
loop_
_entity.id
_entity.type
_entity.pdbx_description
1 polymer ?
#
loop_
_entity_poly.entity_id
_entity_poly.type
_entity_poly.pdbx_seq_one_letter_code
_entity_poly.pdbx_strand_id
1 'polypeptide(L)'
;MVASHTVKLIQALEGDAAAIRKLTREAYAKWVPVIGREPKPMTEDYTEAIKKHRFDFLYVNGELAALIETIRCSDHLLIENVAVSPSFQGKGYGRMLMAHADKLAASSNFEQVKLYTNKLLVENVRLYIRLGYSVNREGAVVSGIKGTSLRGA
;
A
#
# COMPACT_ATOMS: atom_id res chain seq x y z
N MET A 1 -32.09 2.29 -8.48
CA MET A 1 -31.41 1.45 -7.51
C MET A 1 -29.89 1.59 -7.66
N VAL A 2 -29.21 1.75 -6.57
CA VAL A 2 -27.77 1.85 -6.60
C VAL A 2 -27.16 0.46 -6.55
N ALA A 3 -26.28 0.17 -7.51
CA ALA A 3 -25.60 -1.12 -7.51
C ALA A 3 -24.59 -1.16 -6.37
N SER A 4 -24.58 -2.25 -5.63
CA SER A 4 -23.57 -2.48 -4.60
C SER A 4 -22.25 -2.82 -5.25
N HIS A 5 -21.18 -2.24 -4.74
CA HIS A 5 -19.84 -2.65 -5.15
C HIS A 5 -19.44 -3.88 -4.37
N THR A 6 -19.02 -4.92 -5.07
CA THR A 6 -18.44 -6.09 -4.44
C THR A 6 -16.95 -5.87 -4.34
N VAL A 7 -16.44 -5.78 -3.12
CA VAL A 7 -15.02 -5.58 -2.85
C VAL A 7 -14.47 -6.85 -2.20
N LYS A 8 -13.39 -7.38 -2.76
CA LYS A 8 -12.74 -8.58 -2.23
C LYS A 8 -11.25 -8.36 -2.11
N LEU A 9 -10.68 -8.80 -0.99
CA LEU A 9 -9.25 -8.86 -0.77
C LEU A 9 -8.81 -10.31 -0.94
N ILE A 10 -7.88 -10.55 -1.85
CA ILE A 10 -7.40 -11.89 -2.16
C ILE A 10 -5.88 -11.85 -2.16
N GLN A 11 -5.26 -12.75 -1.39
CA GLN A 11 -3.79 -12.85 -1.38
C GLN A 11 -3.28 -13.31 -2.74
N ALA A 12 -2.31 -12.60 -3.27
CA ALA A 12 -1.69 -12.94 -4.55
C ALA A 12 -0.75 -14.13 -4.39
N LEU A 13 -0.61 -14.90 -5.44
CA LEU A 13 0.25 -16.08 -5.50
C LEU A 13 1.40 -15.82 -6.49
N GLU A 14 2.37 -16.70 -6.51
CA GLU A 14 3.57 -16.52 -7.34
C GLU A 14 3.27 -16.26 -8.81
N GLY A 15 2.22 -16.87 -9.35
CA GLY A 15 1.83 -16.65 -10.75
C GLY A 15 1.30 -15.26 -11.06
N ASP A 16 1.11 -14.42 -10.04
CA ASP A 16 0.52 -13.09 -10.22
C ASP A 16 1.54 -11.97 -10.42
N ALA A 17 2.83 -12.29 -10.52
CA ALA A 17 3.88 -11.27 -10.60
C ALA A 17 3.69 -10.30 -11.76
N ALA A 18 3.24 -10.78 -12.92
CA ALA A 18 3.00 -9.91 -14.08
C ALA A 18 1.86 -8.92 -13.82
N ALA A 19 0.80 -9.35 -13.16
CA ALA A 19 -0.32 -8.47 -12.81
C ALA A 19 0.11 -7.41 -11.81
N ILE A 20 0.93 -7.80 -10.83
CA ILE A 20 1.49 -6.86 -9.84
C ILE A 20 2.29 -5.79 -10.54
N ARG A 21 3.20 -6.19 -11.44
CA ARG A 21 4.05 -5.26 -12.16
C ARG A 21 3.22 -4.29 -13.00
N LYS A 22 2.27 -4.81 -13.74
CA LYS A 22 1.43 -3.99 -14.63
C LYS A 22 0.66 -2.94 -13.83
N LEU A 23 -0.02 -3.36 -12.78
CA LEU A 23 -0.81 -2.46 -11.95
C LEU A 23 0.07 -1.40 -11.30
N THR A 24 1.20 -1.81 -10.76
CA THR A 24 2.11 -0.89 -10.09
C THR A 24 2.64 0.16 -11.05
N ARG A 25 3.07 -0.25 -12.24
CA ARG A 25 3.58 0.70 -13.23
C ARG A 25 2.51 1.69 -13.66
N GLU A 26 1.29 1.23 -13.85
CA GLU A 26 0.17 2.12 -14.22
C GLU A 26 -0.15 3.11 -13.10
N ALA A 27 -0.14 2.63 -11.86
CA ALA A 27 -0.48 3.47 -10.71
C ALA A 27 0.54 4.57 -10.46
N TYR A 28 1.82 4.29 -10.68
CA TYR A 28 2.90 5.24 -10.38
C TYR A 28 3.32 6.10 -11.56
N ALA A 29 2.83 5.83 -12.76
CA ALA A 29 3.26 6.54 -13.97
C ALA A 29 3.12 8.06 -13.85
N LYS A 30 2.09 8.54 -13.20
CA LYS A 30 1.84 9.98 -13.02
C LYS A 30 2.93 10.68 -12.22
N TRP A 31 3.69 9.93 -11.42
CA TRP A 31 4.71 10.51 -10.55
C TRP A 31 6.07 10.64 -11.22
N VAL A 32 6.26 10.00 -12.39
CA VAL A 32 7.55 10.05 -13.09
C VAL A 32 7.98 11.48 -13.39
N PRO A 33 7.13 12.35 -13.98
CA PRO A 33 7.56 13.73 -14.22
C PRO A 33 7.76 14.54 -12.95
N VAL A 34 7.08 14.18 -11.85
CA VAL A 34 7.23 14.88 -10.59
C VAL A 34 8.57 14.57 -9.93
N ILE A 35 8.96 13.31 -9.93
CA ILE A 35 10.18 12.82 -9.29
C ILE A 35 11.39 12.98 -10.21
N GLY A 36 11.16 12.95 -11.53
CA GLY A 36 12.23 13.02 -12.52
C GLY A 36 12.82 11.67 -12.88
N ARG A 37 12.24 10.58 -12.39
CA ARG A 37 12.66 9.22 -12.67
C ARG A 37 11.53 8.28 -12.30
N GLU A 38 11.64 7.01 -12.68
CA GLU A 38 10.69 6.01 -12.24
C GLU A 38 10.88 5.75 -10.75
N PRO A 39 9.80 5.84 -9.93
CA PRO A 39 9.89 5.44 -8.53
C PRO A 39 10.26 3.97 -8.40
N LYS A 40 10.88 3.61 -7.28
CA LYS A 40 11.36 2.25 -7.04
C LYS A 40 10.32 1.17 -7.33
N PRO A 41 9.04 1.31 -6.92
CA PRO A 41 8.05 0.26 -7.22
C PRO A 41 7.88 -0.05 -8.70
N MET A 42 8.16 0.91 -9.60
CA MET A 42 8.03 0.69 -11.03
C MET A 42 9.14 -0.19 -11.60
N THR A 43 10.26 -0.31 -10.92
CA THR A 43 11.45 -1.02 -11.42
C THR A 43 11.73 -2.30 -10.65
N GLU A 44 10.94 -2.61 -9.65
CA GLU A 44 11.14 -3.79 -8.80
C GLU A 44 10.92 -5.08 -9.58
N ASP A 45 11.68 -6.11 -9.23
CA ASP A 45 11.51 -7.45 -9.80
C ASP A 45 10.42 -8.18 -8.99
N TYR A 46 9.21 -8.17 -9.49
CA TYR A 46 8.08 -8.75 -8.78
C TYR A 46 8.05 -10.28 -8.83
N THR A 47 8.75 -10.88 -9.77
CA THR A 47 8.93 -12.34 -9.79
C THR A 47 9.67 -12.79 -8.53
N GLU A 48 10.68 -12.01 -8.12
CA GLU A 48 11.40 -12.29 -6.89
C GLU A 48 10.68 -11.79 -5.65
N ALA A 49 10.07 -10.61 -5.73
CA ALA A 49 9.40 -10.03 -4.57
C ALA A 49 8.24 -10.89 -4.08
N ILE A 50 7.46 -11.48 -4.98
CA ILE A 50 6.31 -12.30 -4.59
C ILE A 50 6.72 -13.56 -3.80
N LYS A 51 7.95 -13.98 -3.93
CA LYS A 51 8.46 -15.12 -3.16
C LYS A 51 8.85 -14.77 -1.73
N LYS A 52 9.09 -13.49 -1.47
CA LYS A 52 9.61 -13.02 -0.18
C LYS A 52 8.64 -12.17 0.61
N HIS A 53 7.74 -11.47 -0.08
CA HIS A 53 6.81 -10.53 0.52
C HIS A 53 5.39 -10.98 0.27
N ARG A 54 4.49 -10.45 1.10
CA ARG A 54 3.07 -10.72 0.94
C ARG A 54 2.44 -9.65 0.06
N PHE A 55 1.65 -10.07 -0.91
CA PHE A 55 0.85 -9.18 -1.75
C PHE A 55 -0.61 -9.54 -1.59
N ASP A 56 -1.45 -8.53 -1.40
CA ASP A 56 -2.88 -8.71 -1.38
C ASP A 56 -3.50 -7.84 -2.47
N PHE A 57 -4.36 -8.45 -3.27
CA PHE A 57 -5.10 -7.79 -4.33
C PHE A 57 -6.46 -7.33 -3.82
N LEU A 58 -6.88 -6.16 -4.25
CA LEU A 58 -8.22 -5.67 -4.00
C LEU A 58 -8.97 -5.66 -5.34
N TYR A 59 -10.03 -6.46 -5.41
CA TYR A 59 -10.91 -6.54 -6.57
C TYR A 59 -12.19 -5.77 -6.30
N VAL A 60 -12.64 -5.01 -7.30
CA VAL A 60 -13.90 -4.28 -7.24
C VAL A 60 -14.75 -4.78 -8.40
N ASN A 61 -15.88 -5.40 -8.10
CA ASN A 61 -16.76 -5.98 -9.11
C ASN A 61 -16.01 -6.90 -10.08
N GLY A 62 -15.07 -7.68 -9.57
CA GLY A 62 -14.31 -8.63 -10.36
C GLY A 62 -13.10 -8.05 -11.09
N GLU A 63 -12.88 -6.74 -11.02
CA GLU A 63 -11.71 -6.11 -11.64
C GLU A 63 -10.62 -5.86 -10.61
N LEU A 64 -9.37 -6.09 -11.00
CA LEU A 64 -8.24 -5.79 -10.14
C LEU A 64 -8.06 -4.28 -10.05
N ALA A 65 -8.35 -3.73 -8.89
CA ALA A 65 -8.36 -2.29 -8.67
C ALA A 65 -7.12 -1.77 -7.97
N ALA A 66 -6.53 -2.57 -7.07
CA ALA A 66 -5.45 -2.09 -6.23
C ALA A 66 -4.68 -3.27 -5.63
N LEU A 67 -3.51 -2.98 -5.07
CA LEU A 67 -2.73 -3.97 -4.34
C LEU A 67 -1.94 -3.32 -3.22
N ILE A 68 -1.55 -4.15 -2.26
CA ILE A 68 -0.63 -3.76 -1.21
C ILE A 68 0.43 -4.84 -1.04
N GLU A 69 1.67 -4.40 -0.90
CA GLU A 69 2.81 -5.27 -0.61
C GLU A 69 3.27 -5.00 0.81
N THR A 70 3.32 -6.05 1.63
CA THR A 70 3.75 -5.93 3.02
C THR A 70 4.89 -6.88 3.32
N ILE A 71 5.74 -6.46 4.24
CA ILE A 71 6.91 -7.21 4.68
C ILE A 71 6.87 -7.32 6.20
N ARG A 72 6.97 -8.53 6.71
CA ARG A 72 7.07 -8.74 8.15
C ARG A 72 8.51 -8.53 8.58
N CYS A 73 8.73 -7.47 9.34
CA CYS A 73 10.05 -7.17 9.91
C CYS A 73 10.12 -7.71 11.34
N SER A 74 11.21 -7.45 12.06
CA SER A 74 11.40 -8.01 13.40
C SER A 74 10.39 -7.47 14.40
N ASP A 75 10.04 -6.18 14.30
CA ASP A 75 9.19 -5.51 15.28
C ASP A 75 8.05 -4.70 14.67
N HIS A 76 7.85 -4.80 13.36
CA HIS A 76 6.80 -4.03 12.70
C HIS A 76 6.41 -4.66 11.37
N LEU A 77 5.27 -4.26 10.86
CA LEU A 77 4.86 -4.57 9.50
C LEU A 77 5.25 -3.38 8.61
N LEU A 78 5.99 -3.64 7.55
CA LEU A 78 6.38 -2.60 6.60
C LEU A 78 5.46 -2.67 5.39
N ILE A 79 4.85 -1.55 5.04
CA ILE A 79 4.14 -1.41 3.78
C ILE A 79 5.16 -0.96 2.75
N GLU A 80 5.46 -1.83 1.82
CA GLU A 80 6.47 -1.56 0.79
C GLU A 80 5.88 -0.87 -0.41
N ASN A 81 4.63 -1.17 -0.75
CA ASN A 81 3.98 -0.66 -1.94
C ASN A 81 2.47 -0.66 -1.77
N VAL A 82 1.83 0.45 -2.11
CA VAL A 82 0.38 0.54 -2.27
C VAL A 82 0.15 1.12 -3.65
N ALA A 83 -0.57 0.39 -4.48
CA ALA A 83 -0.82 0.81 -5.85
C ALA A 83 -2.31 0.73 -6.14
N VAL A 84 -2.89 1.81 -6.64
CA VAL A 84 -4.30 1.85 -7.04
C VAL A 84 -4.34 2.17 -8.53
N SER A 85 -5.04 1.34 -9.29
CA SER A 85 -5.20 1.56 -10.73
C SER A 85 -5.77 2.96 -10.99
N PRO A 86 -5.29 3.67 -12.02
CA PRO A 86 -5.77 5.03 -12.29
C PRO A 86 -7.29 5.17 -12.36
N SER A 87 -8.00 4.19 -12.92
CA SER A 87 -9.46 4.26 -13.01
C SER A 87 -10.16 4.05 -11.67
N PHE A 88 -9.44 3.65 -10.64
CA PHE A 88 -10.00 3.42 -9.32
C PHE A 88 -9.46 4.38 -8.26
N GLN A 89 -8.62 5.32 -8.64
CA GLN A 89 -8.07 6.30 -7.69
C GLN A 89 -9.14 7.29 -7.25
N GLY A 90 -8.96 7.83 -6.03
CA GLY A 90 -9.89 8.81 -5.48
C GLY A 90 -11.18 8.23 -4.94
N LYS A 91 -11.28 6.93 -4.77
CA LYS A 91 -12.50 6.25 -4.31
C LYS A 91 -12.36 5.57 -2.96
N GLY A 92 -11.22 5.76 -2.29
CA GLY A 92 -11.00 5.21 -0.95
C GLY A 92 -10.40 3.82 -0.89
N TYR A 93 -10.01 3.25 -2.01
CA TYR A 93 -9.45 1.89 -2.01
C TYR A 93 -8.06 1.83 -1.39
N GLY A 94 -7.24 2.86 -1.56
CA GLY A 94 -5.97 2.94 -0.86
C GLY A 94 -6.15 2.93 0.65
N ARG A 95 -7.16 3.65 1.13
CA ARG A 95 -7.50 3.67 2.56
C ARG A 95 -7.92 2.29 3.06
N MET A 96 -8.68 1.55 2.25
CA MET A 96 -9.08 0.19 2.61
C MET A 96 -7.87 -0.72 2.74
N LEU A 97 -6.88 -0.56 1.85
CA LEU A 97 -5.64 -1.33 1.93
C LEU A 97 -4.83 -0.98 3.15
N MET A 98 -4.79 0.29 3.54
CA MET A 98 -4.10 0.71 4.76
C MET A 98 -4.77 0.10 6.00
N ALA A 99 -6.10 0.07 6.04
CA ALA A 99 -6.82 -0.59 7.12
C ALA A 99 -6.54 -2.09 7.16
N HIS A 100 -6.41 -2.70 5.99
CA HIS A 100 -6.05 -4.12 5.89
C HIS A 100 -4.66 -4.38 6.48
N ALA A 101 -3.71 -3.49 6.21
CA ALA A 101 -2.37 -3.61 6.79
C ALA A 101 -2.40 -3.55 8.31
N ASP A 102 -3.24 -2.67 8.88
CA ASP A 102 -3.40 -2.60 10.33
C ASP A 102 -3.89 -3.93 10.90
N LYS A 103 -4.83 -4.57 10.21
CA LYS A 103 -5.34 -5.88 10.64
C LYS A 103 -4.29 -6.97 10.53
N LEU A 104 -3.50 -6.96 9.47
CA LEU A 104 -2.40 -7.91 9.31
C LEU A 104 -1.38 -7.75 10.42
N ALA A 105 -1.03 -6.51 10.76
CA ALA A 105 -0.07 -6.23 11.81
C ALA A 105 -0.61 -6.70 13.16
N ALA A 106 -1.86 -6.39 13.47
CA ALA A 106 -2.48 -6.80 14.72
C ALA A 106 -2.51 -8.33 14.86
N SER A 107 -2.85 -9.03 13.78
CA SER A 107 -2.91 -10.50 13.82
C SER A 107 -1.54 -11.14 13.96
N SER A 108 -0.48 -10.40 13.69
CA SER A 108 0.91 -10.86 13.83
C SER A 108 1.56 -10.33 15.12
N ASN A 109 0.78 -9.66 15.97
CA ASN A 109 1.24 -9.07 17.24
C ASN A 109 2.26 -7.94 17.04
N PHE A 110 2.22 -7.26 15.92
CA PHE A 110 3.01 -6.05 15.71
C PHE A 110 2.27 -4.84 16.24
N GLU A 111 2.99 -3.96 16.90
CA GLU A 111 2.44 -2.71 17.44
C GLU A 111 2.58 -1.55 16.45
N GLN A 112 3.39 -1.72 15.42
CA GLN A 112 3.64 -0.65 14.45
C GLN A 112 3.46 -1.13 13.03
N VAL A 113 2.92 -0.23 12.22
CA VAL A 113 2.95 -0.32 10.77
C VAL A 113 3.80 0.85 10.29
N LYS A 114 4.79 0.56 9.45
CA LYS A 114 5.68 1.58 8.91
C LYS A 114 5.59 1.59 7.40
N LEU A 115 5.87 2.72 6.81
CA LEU A 115 6.04 2.83 5.37
C LEU A 115 7.01 3.96 5.06
N TYR A 116 7.59 3.90 3.87
CA TYR A 116 8.45 4.95 3.37
C TYR A 116 7.84 5.50 2.09
N THR A 117 7.90 6.81 1.93
CA THR A 117 7.37 7.46 0.74
C THR A 117 8.29 8.60 0.34
N ASN A 118 8.28 8.92 -0.94
CA ASN A 118 9.00 10.08 -1.43
C ASN A 118 8.22 11.33 -1.04
N LYS A 119 8.88 12.31 -0.45
CA LYS A 119 8.25 13.56 -0.01
C LYS A 119 7.60 14.32 -1.15
N LEU A 120 8.04 14.11 -2.37
CA LEU A 120 7.47 14.76 -3.54
C LEU A 120 6.08 14.24 -3.88
N LEU A 121 5.69 13.07 -3.34
CA LEU A 121 4.36 12.51 -3.49
C LEU A 121 3.41 13.14 -2.47
N VAL A 122 3.17 14.44 -2.62
CA VAL A 122 2.48 15.25 -1.61
C VAL A 122 1.09 14.71 -1.28
N GLU A 123 0.35 14.25 -2.27
CA GLU A 123 -1.00 13.71 -2.04
C GLU A 123 -0.95 12.46 -1.16
N ASN A 124 0.04 11.59 -1.39
CA ASN A 124 0.21 10.39 -0.59
C ASN A 124 0.59 10.72 0.84
N VAL A 125 1.52 11.65 1.02
CA VAL A 125 1.94 12.09 2.36
C VAL A 125 0.74 12.65 3.13
N ARG A 126 -0.08 13.48 2.48
CA ARG A 126 -1.27 14.04 3.11
C ARG A 126 -2.26 12.96 3.50
N LEU A 127 -2.44 11.95 2.65
CA LEU A 127 -3.33 10.84 2.96
C LEU A 127 -2.84 10.11 4.21
N TYR A 128 -1.56 9.79 4.28
CA TYR A 128 -1.02 9.06 5.43
C TYR A 128 -1.17 9.86 6.72
N ILE A 129 -0.93 11.16 6.67
CA ILE A 129 -1.12 12.02 7.84
C ILE A 129 -2.58 12.00 8.29
N ARG A 130 -3.53 12.10 7.35
CA ARG A 130 -4.95 12.04 7.69
C ARG A 130 -5.36 10.71 8.31
N LEU A 131 -4.66 9.64 7.97
CA LEU A 131 -4.93 8.32 8.52
C LEU A 131 -4.26 8.09 9.88
N GLY A 132 -3.57 9.11 10.40
CA GLY A 132 -2.96 9.03 11.72
C GLY A 132 -1.49 8.64 11.71
N TYR A 133 -0.86 8.57 10.54
CA TYR A 133 0.56 8.29 10.47
C TYR A 133 1.37 9.53 10.82
N SER A 134 2.46 9.32 11.56
CA SER A 134 3.41 10.39 11.87
C SER A 134 4.56 10.33 10.86
N VAL A 135 4.97 11.49 10.37
CA VAL A 135 6.04 11.58 9.38
C VAL A 135 7.29 12.09 10.07
N ASN A 136 8.37 11.31 9.98
CA ASN A 136 9.65 11.77 10.52
C ASN A 136 10.41 12.61 9.48
N ARG A 137 11.51 13.23 9.93
CA ARG A 137 12.25 14.14 9.07
C ARG A 137 12.95 13.48 7.88
N GLU A 138 13.10 12.17 7.91
CA GLU A 138 13.74 11.43 6.83
C GLU A 138 12.75 10.95 5.79
N GLY A 139 11.48 11.27 5.98
CA GLY A 139 10.44 10.90 5.05
C GLY A 139 9.80 9.57 5.31
N ALA A 140 10.22 8.84 6.34
CA ALA A 140 9.53 7.63 6.76
C ALA A 140 8.21 8.01 7.41
N VAL A 141 7.19 7.24 7.12
CA VAL A 141 5.86 7.46 7.70
C VAL A 141 5.56 6.30 8.63
N VAL A 142 5.21 6.61 9.87
CA VAL A 142 5.01 5.60 10.90
C VAL A 142 3.65 5.78 11.55
N SER A 143 2.95 4.67 11.79
CA SER A 143 1.69 4.68 12.50
C SER A 143 1.66 3.57 13.53
N GLY A 144 0.93 3.78 14.62
CA GLY A 144 0.59 2.72 15.53
C GLY A 144 -0.58 1.92 15.01
N ILE A 145 -0.68 0.67 15.43
CA ILE A 145 -1.84 -0.16 15.16
C ILE A 145 -3.00 0.38 16.00
N LYS A 146 -4.23 0.26 15.47
CA LYS A 146 -5.42 0.70 16.17
C LYS A 146 -5.44 0.09 17.58
N GLY A 147 -5.62 0.92 18.58
CA GLY A 147 -5.64 0.50 19.98
C GLY A 147 -4.31 0.61 20.68
N THR A 148 -3.23 0.92 19.98
CA THR A 148 -1.93 1.14 20.59
C THR A 148 -1.78 2.61 21.00
N SER A 149 -0.78 2.88 21.84
CA SER A 149 -0.51 4.23 22.30
C SER A 149 0.42 5.00 21.37
N LEU A 150 0.83 4.43 20.27
CA LEU A 150 1.80 5.07 19.39
C LEU A 150 1.27 6.28 18.67
N ARG A 151 -0.02 6.28 18.39
CA ARG A 151 -0.64 7.42 17.77
C ARG A 151 -0.58 8.61 18.69
N GLY A 152 -0.15 9.72 18.15
CA GLY A 152 -0.02 10.93 18.93
C GLY A 152 1.22 10.97 19.80
N ALA A 153 1.98 9.93 19.74
CA ALA A 153 3.25 9.93 20.43
C ALA A 153 4.28 10.68 19.61
#